data_75f25b7bdde58c61266368b35dc695b1
#
_entry.id   75f25b7bdde58c61266368b35dc695b1
#
_cell.length_a   1.000
_cell.length_b   1.000
_cell.length_c   1.000
_cell.angle_alpha   90.00
_cell.angle_beta   90.00
_cell.angle_gamma   90.00
#
_symmetry.space_group_name_H-M   'P 1'
#
loop_
_entity.id
_entity.type
_entity.pdbx_description
1 polymer ?
#
loop_
_entity_poly.entity_id
_entity_poly.type
_entity_poly.pdbx_seq_one_letter_code
_entity_poly.pdbx_strand_id
1 'polypeptide(L)'
;DEVLLCRAEAYIMKNDFTNATADLALWMSQHTKSSVTLTRELINKYYSELPFYTPEDPTPKKEIHPEFTLSEEQQNFVYCLLHFRRIETIHEGLRWFDVKRFGIKIYRRFLDENYDVIRQDSLEVNDPRRAIQIPNDVISAGLAPNPR
;
A
#
# COMPACT_ATOMS: atom_id res chain seq x y z
N ASP A 1 5.21 -14.96 7.98
CA ASP A 1 5.34 -14.28 6.69
C ASP A 1 5.23 -12.77 6.84
N GLU A 2 4.27 -12.23 7.62
CA GLU A 2 4.21 -10.80 7.95
C GLU A 2 5.51 -10.29 8.62
N VAL A 3 6.06 -11.05 9.57
CA VAL A 3 7.34 -10.69 10.25
C VAL A 3 8.49 -10.58 9.26
N LEU A 4 8.54 -11.44 8.23
CA LEU A 4 9.53 -11.38 7.17
C LEU A 4 9.43 -10.06 6.39
N LEU A 5 8.22 -9.67 6.02
CA LEU A 5 7.97 -8.40 5.32
C LEU A 5 8.23 -7.18 6.22
N CYS A 6 7.98 -7.27 7.53
CA CYS A 6 8.36 -6.22 8.49
C CYS A 6 9.89 -6.07 8.60
N ARG A 7 10.62 -7.19 8.56
CA ARG A 7 12.09 -7.16 8.55
C ARG A 7 12.63 -6.58 7.26
N ALA A 8 12.04 -6.95 6.10
CA ALA A 8 12.38 -6.35 4.82
C ALA A 8 12.19 -4.82 4.84
N GLU A 9 11.09 -4.31 5.42
CA GLU A 9 10.89 -2.87 5.61
C GLU A 9 12.02 -2.24 6.43
N ALA A 10 12.40 -2.85 7.56
CA ALA A 10 13.47 -2.34 8.39
C ALA A 10 14.81 -2.26 7.64
N TYR A 11 15.12 -3.24 6.79
CA TYR A 11 16.29 -3.20 5.92
C TYR A 11 16.21 -2.09 4.86
N ILE A 12 15.04 -1.91 4.23
CA ILE A 12 14.81 -0.80 3.28
C ILE A 12 15.07 0.55 3.94
N MET A 13 14.53 0.77 5.13
CA MET A 13 14.70 2.04 5.86
C MET A 13 16.18 2.28 6.27
N LYS A 14 16.95 1.24 6.42
CA LYS A 14 18.40 1.30 6.72
C LYS A 14 19.28 1.36 5.46
N ASN A 15 18.72 1.38 4.26
CA ASN A 15 19.41 1.26 2.97
C ASN A 15 20.18 -0.07 2.80
N ASP A 16 19.82 -1.10 3.55
CA ASP A 16 20.36 -2.45 3.40
C ASP A 16 19.57 -3.23 2.34
N PHE A 17 19.75 -2.83 1.10
CA PHE A 17 19.01 -3.41 -0.03
C PHE A 17 19.40 -4.87 -0.31
N THR A 18 20.55 -5.31 0.11
CA THR A 18 20.97 -6.71 -0.02
C THR A 18 20.08 -7.63 0.82
N ASN A 19 19.94 -7.34 2.11
CA ASN A 19 19.10 -8.13 3.00
C ASN A 19 17.60 -7.91 2.70
N ALA A 20 17.19 -6.70 2.32
CA ALA A 20 15.82 -6.44 1.88
C ALA A 20 15.44 -7.29 0.65
N THR A 21 16.32 -7.37 -0.35
CA THR A 21 16.10 -8.21 -1.54
C THR A 21 16.01 -9.68 -1.16
N ALA A 22 16.86 -10.16 -0.27
CA ALA A 22 16.85 -11.56 0.17
C ALA A 22 15.51 -11.94 0.84
N ASP A 23 14.99 -11.08 1.71
CA ASP A 23 13.71 -11.32 2.38
C ASP A 23 12.52 -11.25 1.42
N LEU A 24 12.50 -10.28 0.53
CA LEU A 24 11.44 -10.16 -0.50
C LEU A 24 11.49 -11.33 -1.48
N ALA A 25 12.68 -11.76 -1.90
CA ALA A 25 12.86 -12.92 -2.77
C ALA A 25 12.41 -14.22 -2.09
N LEU A 26 12.73 -14.38 -0.81
CA LEU A 26 12.29 -15.53 -0.02
C LEU A 26 10.75 -15.56 0.05
N TRP A 27 10.10 -14.44 0.38
CA TRP A 27 8.63 -14.37 0.40
C TRP A 27 8.06 -14.74 -0.97
N MET A 28 8.56 -14.14 -2.04
CA MET A 28 8.07 -14.38 -3.41
C MET A 28 8.19 -15.85 -3.78
N SER A 29 9.30 -16.52 -3.44
CA SER A 29 9.53 -17.93 -3.76
C SER A 29 8.58 -18.89 -3.06
N GLN A 30 8.04 -18.51 -1.90
CA GLN A 30 7.12 -19.33 -1.10
C GLN A 30 5.63 -19.09 -1.46
N HIS A 31 5.31 -17.90 -1.95
CA HIS A 31 3.91 -17.47 -2.17
C HIS A 31 3.52 -17.36 -3.64
N THR A 32 4.47 -17.48 -4.57
CA THR A 32 4.16 -17.41 -6.00
C THR A 32 4.75 -18.61 -6.76
N LYS A 33 4.13 -18.94 -7.90
CA LYS A 33 4.65 -19.95 -8.84
C LYS A 33 5.60 -19.35 -9.88
N SER A 34 6.05 -18.10 -9.65
CA SER A 34 6.95 -17.42 -10.59
C SER A 34 8.31 -18.09 -10.62
N SER A 35 8.84 -18.31 -11.84
CA SER A 35 10.23 -18.74 -12.05
C SER A 35 11.23 -17.57 -12.04
N VAL A 36 10.73 -16.35 -11.87
CA VAL A 36 11.56 -15.13 -11.86
C VAL A 36 12.30 -15.02 -10.55
N THR A 37 13.60 -14.87 -10.61
CA THR A 37 14.43 -14.54 -9.44
C THR A 37 14.33 -13.05 -9.16
N LEU A 38 13.86 -12.68 -7.99
CA LEU A 38 13.80 -11.29 -7.60
C LEU A 38 15.20 -10.77 -7.27
N THR A 39 15.63 -9.72 -7.96
CA THR A 39 16.91 -9.05 -7.73
C THR A 39 16.69 -7.57 -7.45
N ARG A 40 17.72 -6.91 -6.90
CA ARG A 40 17.71 -5.47 -6.64
C ARG A 40 17.44 -4.66 -7.92
N GLU A 41 18.09 -5.04 -9.02
CA GLU A 41 17.96 -4.39 -10.33
C GLU A 41 16.54 -4.57 -10.89
N LEU A 42 15.96 -5.77 -10.71
CA LEU A 42 14.62 -6.07 -11.18
C LEU A 42 13.58 -5.27 -10.39
N ILE A 43 13.72 -5.16 -9.06
CA ILE A 43 12.84 -4.32 -8.23
C ILE A 43 12.89 -2.87 -8.70
N ASN A 44 14.10 -2.31 -8.81
CA ASN A 44 14.27 -0.92 -9.24
C ASN A 44 13.69 -0.68 -10.63
N LYS A 45 14.03 -1.53 -11.61
CA LYS A 45 13.52 -1.40 -12.97
C LYS A 45 11.99 -1.49 -13.02
N TYR A 46 11.42 -2.54 -12.44
CA TYR A 46 9.98 -2.80 -12.52
C TYR A 46 9.17 -1.67 -11.89
N TYR A 47 9.52 -1.24 -10.66
CA TYR A 47 8.72 -0.23 -9.96
C TYR A 47 9.03 1.20 -10.40
N SER A 48 10.16 1.49 -11.04
CA SER A 48 10.38 2.79 -11.69
C SER A 48 9.53 2.94 -12.96
N GLU A 49 9.44 1.90 -13.79
CA GLU A 49 8.71 1.90 -15.06
C GLU A 49 7.19 1.72 -14.90
N LEU A 50 6.75 1.08 -13.80
CA LEU A 50 5.33 0.81 -13.56
C LEU A 50 4.56 2.12 -13.37
N PRO A 51 3.48 2.37 -14.14
CA PRO A 51 2.65 3.56 -13.95
C PRO A 51 1.92 3.53 -12.61
N PHE A 52 1.61 4.71 -12.07
CA PHE A 52 0.78 4.82 -10.89
C PHE A 52 -0.65 4.37 -11.16
N TYR A 53 -1.27 3.83 -10.13
CA TYR A 53 -2.68 3.47 -10.14
C TYR A 53 -3.55 4.68 -10.51
N THR A 54 -4.41 4.50 -11.49
CA THR A 54 -5.57 5.36 -11.70
C THR A 54 -6.85 4.52 -11.60
N PRO A 55 -8.03 5.14 -11.39
CA PRO A 55 -9.30 4.42 -11.40
C PRO A 55 -9.57 3.67 -12.71
N GLU A 56 -9.10 4.21 -13.84
CA GLU A 56 -9.24 3.66 -15.18
C GLU A 56 -8.21 2.55 -15.45
N ASP A 57 -6.98 2.73 -14.95
CA ASP A 57 -5.88 1.76 -15.09
C ASP A 57 -5.33 1.34 -13.71
N PRO A 58 -5.95 0.36 -13.06
CA PRO A 58 -5.56 -0.09 -11.74
C PRO A 58 -4.26 -0.89 -11.77
N THR A 59 -3.19 -0.31 -11.20
CA THR A 59 -1.90 -0.95 -10.98
C THR A 59 -1.63 -1.25 -9.51
N PRO A 60 -0.66 -2.11 -9.15
CA PRO A 60 -0.26 -2.30 -7.76
C PRO A 60 0.46 -1.10 -7.16
N LYS A 61 0.99 -0.16 -7.98
CA LYS A 61 1.76 1.00 -7.55
C LYS A 61 0.83 2.19 -7.29
N LYS A 62 0.61 2.52 -6.03
CA LYS A 62 -0.15 3.72 -5.63
C LYS A 62 0.80 4.81 -5.19
N GLU A 63 0.43 6.07 -5.43
CA GLU A 63 1.17 7.20 -4.87
C GLU A 63 1.24 7.10 -3.35
N ILE A 64 2.43 7.37 -2.82
CA ILE A 64 2.71 7.39 -1.39
C ILE A 64 3.17 8.78 -0.94
N HIS A 65 2.69 9.23 0.20
CA HIS A 65 2.99 10.52 0.81
C HIS A 65 3.33 10.33 2.30
N PRO A 66 4.41 9.59 2.63
CA PRO A 66 4.79 9.39 4.02
C PRO A 66 5.30 10.69 4.65
N GLU A 67 5.20 10.82 5.97
CA GLU A 67 5.74 11.96 6.72
C GLU A 67 7.28 11.93 6.86
N PHE A 68 7.93 10.94 6.28
CA PHE A 68 9.38 10.77 6.26
C PHE A 68 9.90 10.71 4.82
N THR A 69 11.16 11.10 4.64
CA THR A 69 11.79 11.14 3.31
C THR A 69 12.28 9.75 2.90
N LEU A 70 12.03 9.39 1.65
CA LEU A 70 12.54 8.18 1.01
C LEU A 70 13.38 8.58 -0.21
N SER A 71 14.54 7.93 -0.40
CA SER A 71 15.26 8.00 -1.67
C SER A 71 14.45 7.30 -2.77
N GLU A 72 14.80 7.55 -4.03
CA GLU A 72 14.14 6.91 -5.18
C GLU A 72 14.20 5.37 -5.08
N GLU A 73 15.36 4.83 -4.73
CA GLU A 73 15.51 3.39 -4.55
C GLU A 73 14.70 2.86 -3.39
N GLN A 74 14.66 3.57 -2.25
CA GLN A 74 13.78 3.19 -1.13
C GLN A 74 12.32 3.18 -1.56
N GLN A 75 11.88 4.13 -2.37
CA GLN A 75 10.50 4.17 -2.88
C GLN A 75 10.18 2.93 -3.72
N ASN A 76 11.08 2.53 -4.64
CA ASN A 76 10.89 1.34 -5.47
C ASN A 76 10.76 0.08 -4.60
N PHE A 77 11.62 -0.07 -3.60
CA PHE A 77 11.56 -1.18 -2.66
C PHE A 77 10.30 -1.14 -1.78
N VAL A 78 9.85 0.04 -1.35
CA VAL A 78 8.59 0.20 -0.62
C VAL A 78 7.40 -0.19 -1.49
N TYR A 79 7.38 0.15 -2.79
CA TYR A 79 6.33 -0.31 -3.69
C TYR A 79 6.29 -1.84 -3.80
N CYS A 80 7.44 -2.50 -3.89
CA CYS A 80 7.54 -3.96 -3.87
C CYS A 80 6.98 -4.53 -2.55
N LEU A 81 7.42 -4.01 -1.43
CA LEU A 81 6.97 -4.40 -0.09
C LEU A 81 5.45 -4.25 0.06
N LEU A 82 4.91 -3.08 -0.31
CA LEU A 82 3.47 -2.80 -0.21
C LEU A 82 2.63 -3.68 -1.14
N HIS A 83 3.19 -4.07 -2.30
CA HIS A 83 2.55 -5.02 -3.21
C HIS A 83 2.47 -6.40 -2.54
N PHE A 84 3.55 -6.90 -1.97
CA PHE A 84 3.59 -8.20 -1.29
C PHE A 84 2.72 -8.21 -0.03
N ARG A 85 2.79 -7.18 0.81
CA ARG A 85 1.90 -7.05 1.98
C ARG A 85 0.43 -7.06 1.60
N ARG A 86 0.06 -6.41 0.49
CA ARG A 86 -1.33 -6.40 0.03
C ARG A 86 -1.82 -7.81 -0.34
N ILE A 87 -0.95 -8.67 -0.84
CA ILE A 87 -1.26 -10.06 -1.15
C ILE A 87 -1.32 -10.87 0.15
N GLU A 88 -0.32 -10.74 1.00
CA GLU A 88 -0.19 -11.48 2.25
C GLU A 88 -1.37 -11.24 3.20
N THR A 89 -1.75 -9.98 3.37
CA THR A 89 -2.73 -9.57 4.39
C THR A 89 -4.14 -9.36 3.82
N ILE A 90 -4.46 -10.03 2.71
CA ILE A 90 -5.79 -9.93 2.10
C ILE A 90 -6.86 -10.44 3.10
N HIS A 91 -7.93 -9.68 3.28
CA HIS A 91 -9.01 -9.92 4.26
C HIS A 91 -8.66 -9.77 5.75
N GLU A 92 -7.42 -9.43 6.11
CA GLU A 92 -7.00 -9.27 7.51
C GLU A 92 -7.16 -7.83 8.04
N GLY A 93 -7.45 -6.87 7.16
CA GLY A 93 -7.60 -5.46 7.53
C GLY A 93 -6.28 -4.71 7.76
N LEU A 94 -5.14 -5.39 7.75
CA LEU A 94 -3.82 -4.82 8.03
C LEU A 94 -3.38 -3.77 7.01
N ARG A 95 -3.94 -3.81 5.80
CA ARG A 95 -3.69 -2.80 4.75
C ARG A 95 -3.97 -1.36 5.21
N TRP A 96 -4.88 -1.18 6.18
CA TRP A 96 -5.19 0.15 6.71
C TRP A 96 -4.00 0.81 7.41
N PHE A 97 -3.15 0.03 8.07
CA PHE A 97 -1.92 0.54 8.69
C PHE A 97 -0.93 1.04 7.63
N ASP A 98 -0.74 0.30 6.53
CA ASP A 98 0.08 0.76 5.40
C ASP A 98 -0.48 2.05 4.79
N VAL A 99 -1.80 2.12 4.58
CA VAL A 99 -2.48 3.29 4.03
C VAL A 99 -2.23 4.53 4.88
N LYS A 100 -2.26 4.40 6.20
CA LYS A 100 -1.98 5.52 7.12
C LYS A 100 -0.49 5.86 7.16
N ARG A 101 0.38 4.86 7.30
CA ARG A 101 1.82 5.03 7.45
C ARG A 101 2.47 5.66 6.21
N PHE A 102 2.09 5.19 5.03
CA PHE A 102 2.67 5.64 3.77
C PHE A 102 1.84 6.72 3.06
N GLY A 103 0.80 7.24 3.69
CA GLY A 103 -0.02 8.29 3.09
C GLY A 103 -0.64 7.89 1.76
N ILE A 104 -1.16 6.66 1.65
CA ILE A 104 -1.70 6.16 0.39
C ILE A 104 -3.10 6.75 0.15
N LYS A 105 -3.31 7.37 -1.02
CA LYS A 105 -4.64 7.78 -1.47
C LYS A 105 -5.46 6.55 -1.87
N ILE A 106 -6.72 6.51 -1.46
CA ILE A 106 -7.64 5.42 -1.80
C ILE A 106 -8.67 5.94 -2.80
N TYR A 107 -8.90 5.16 -3.85
CA TYR A 107 -9.96 5.39 -4.81
C TYR A 107 -11.05 4.34 -4.69
N ARG A 108 -12.30 4.79 -4.71
CA ARG A 108 -13.49 3.95 -4.84
C ARG A 108 -14.10 4.19 -6.20
N ARG A 109 -14.18 3.14 -6.99
CA ARG A 109 -14.80 3.16 -8.32
C ARG A 109 -16.25 2.68 -8.23
N PHE A 110 -17.10 3.31 -8.97
CA PHE A 110 -18.45 2.83 -9.26
C PHE A 110 -18.48 2.46 -10.75
N LEU A 111 -18.81 1.22 -11.03
CA LEU A 111 -18.79 0.67 -12.38
C LEU A 111 -20.22 0.51 -12.89
N ASP A 112 -20.42 0.66 -14.20
CA ASP A 112 -21.66 0.31 -14.88
C ASP A 112 -21.71 -1.19 -15.24
N GLU A 113 -22.73 -1.56 -16.03
CA GLU A 113 -22.94 -2.95 -16.48
C GLU A 113 -21.84 -3.43 -17.43
N ASN A 114 -21.09 -2.52 -18.07
CA ASN A 114 -19.97 -2.82 -18.97
C ASN A 114 -18.62 -2.76 -18.27
N TYR A 115 -18.60 -2.59 -16.93
CA TYR A 115 -17.40 -2.37 -16.11
C TYR A 115 -16.67 -1.05 -16.38
N ASP A 116 -17.33 -0.07 -17.03
CA ASP A 116 -16.80 1.28 -17.22
C ASP A 116 -16.95 2.10 -15.93
N VAL A 117 -15.96 2.95 -15.65
CA VAL A 117 -15.96 3.80 -14.45
C VAL A 117 -16.88 5.00 -14.68
N ILE A 118 -18.08 4.95 -14.10
CA ILE A 118 -19.10 6.02 -14.23
C ILE A 118 -18.99 7.09 -13.15
N ARG A 119 -18.37 6.76 -12.03
CA ARG A 119 -18.15 7.67 -10.90
C ARG A 119 -16.98 7.18 -10.06
N GLN A 120 -16.26 8.12 -9.49
CA GLN A 120 -15.22 7.83 -8.49
C GLN A 120 -15.37 8.72 -7.27
N ASP A 121 -14.93 8.20 -6.12
CA ASP A 121 -14.70 8.93 -4.89
C ASP A 121 -13.26 8.67 -4.44
N SER A 122 -12.66 9.61 -3.73
CA SER A 122 -11.31 9.46 -3.21
C SER A 122 -11.25 9.77 -1.73
N LEU A 123 -10.34 9.08 -1.04
CA LEU A 123 -9.99 9.34 0.33
C LEU A 123 -8.55 9.88 0.36
N GLU A 124 -8.43 11.20 0.46
CA GLU A 124 -7.15 11.90 0.45
C GLU A 124 -6.30 11.57 1.69
N VAL A 125 -5.02 11.92 1.67
CA VAL A 125 -4.06 11.56 2.75
C VAL A 125 -4.53 12.07 4.11
N ASN A 126 -5.00 13.32 4.17
CA ASN A 126 -5.46 13.98 5.40
C ASN A 126 -7.00 14.10 5.48
N ASP A 127 -7.73 13.26 4.76
CA ASP A 127 -9.19 13.28 4.78
C ASP A 127 -9.73 12.94 6.16
N PRO A 128 -10.62 13.78 6.74
CA PRO A 128 -11.22 13.51 8.06
C PRO A 128 -11.91 12.16 8.16
N ARG A 129 -12.42 11.63 7.03
CA ARG A 129 -13.07 10.31 6.96
C ARG A 129 -12.11 9.14 7.26
N ARG A 130 -10.79 9.39 7.34
CA ARG A 130 -9.80 8.39 7.79
C ARG A 130 -9.89 8.09 9.28
N ALA A 131 -10.53 8.95 10.06
CA ALA A 131 -10.86 8.67 11.45
C ALA A 131 -12.12 7.78 11.52
N ILE A 132 -12.07 6.72 12.32
CA ILE A 132 -13.27 5.91 12.60
C ILE A 132 -14.28 6.80 13.31
N GLN A 133 -15.56 6.75 12.86
CA GLN A 133 -16.61 7.53 13.51
C GLN A 133 -16.85 7.05 14.94
N ILE A 134 -17.13 8.02 15.81
CA ILE A 134 -17.56 7.76 17.17
C ILE A 134 -18.92 7.01 17.12
N PRO A 135 -19.15 6.02 17.99
CA PRO A 135 -20.41 5.30 18.04
C PRO A 135 -21.61 6.23 18.25
N ASN A 136 -22.74 5.91 17.62
CA ASN A 136 -23.93 6.75 17.60
C ASN A 136 -24.53 7.00 19.00
N ASP A 137 -24.45 6.03 19.90
CA ASP A 137 -24.90 6.16 21.30
C ASP A 137 -24.10 7.20 22.08
N VAL A 138 -22.79 7.29 21.81
CA VAL A 138 -21.90 8.29 22.42
C VAL A 138 -22.18 9.69 21.84
N ILE A 139 -22.43 9.78 20.51
CA ILE A 139 -22.85 11.05 19.88
C ILE A 139 -24.19 11.50 20.44
N SER A 140 -25.15 10.58 20.62
CA SER A 140 -26.44 10.88 21.21
C SER A 140 -26.34 11.33 22.68
N ALA A 141 -25.30 10.91 23.39
CA ALA A 141 -24.96 11.37 24.72
C ALA A 141 -24.27 12.75 24.77
N GLY A 142 -24.05 13.40 23.63
CA GLY A 142 -23.56 14.76 23.52
C GLY A 142 -22.11 14.93 23.08
N LEU A 143 -21.41 13.84 22.68
CA LEU A 143 -20.07 13.96 22.11
C LEU A 143 -20.15 14.40 20.63
N ALA A 144 -19.33 15.36 20.24
CA ALA A 144 -19.29 15.80 18.84
C ALA A 144 -18.79 14.67 17.91
N PRO A 145 -19.45 14.43 16.76
CA PRO A 145 -19.00 13.45 15.80
C PRO A 145 -17.67 13.90 15.13
N ASN A 146 -16.88 12.92 14.67
CA ASN A 146 -15.73 13.23 13.83
C ASN A 146 -16.19 13.90 12.51
N PRO A 147 -15.43 14.87 11.98
CA PRO A 147 -15.71 15.48 10.68
C PRO A 147 -15.83 14.45 9.56
N ARG A 148 -16.71 14.74 8.59
CA ARG A 148 -16.97 13.86 7.42
C ARG A 148 -16.94 14.66 6.12
#